data_d8fd4f2fd6ef4bbf5897be6bfa868039
#
_entry.id   d8fd4f2fd6ef4bbf5897be6bfa868039
#
_cell.length_a   1.000
_cell.length_b   1.000
_cell.length_c   1.000
_cell.angle_alpha   90.00
_cell.angle_beta   90.00
_cell.angle_gamma   90.00
#
_symmetry.space_group_name_H-M   'P 1'
#
loop_
_entity.id
_entity.type
_entity.pdbx_description
1 polymer ?
#
loop_
_entity_poly.entity_id
_entity_poly.type
_entity_poly.pdbx_seq_one_letter_code
_entity_poly.pdbx_strand_id
1 'polypeptide(L)'
;MNFPLSLKMCGVYVSQLQTKYTTPAGQDLSNMPYDPEAPLDVQIRTSVASSLKNLRHDQKSEDDSYIDCLLLHSPLPTSEQTLQAWRLLETYVPQKIRSLGISNVTLPILRDLWLRAKVKPAVVQNRFYPDTYHDVELREYCRLSGIMYQSFWTLTGNPVLLKSKPVAALAKATNVELPIALYALVMDQGIVVLNGSTSTEHMRADLEGIQKVREWAESNQKKFEYIRDDFSYLVAW
;
A
#
# COMPACT_ATOMS: atom_id res chain seq x y z
N MET A 1 -10.02 -6.05 -19.96
CA MET A 1 -11.18 -5.59 -19.16
C MET A 1 -10.75 -4.29 -18.52
N ASN A 2 -11.33 -3.18 -18.97
CA ASN A 2 -11.12 -1.87 -18.40
C ASN A 2 -11.67 -1.87 -16.98
N PHE A 3 -10.81 -1.73 -15.97
CA PHE A 3 -11.27 -1.27 -14.67
C PHE A 3 -11.63 0.21 -14.86
N PRO A 4 -12.90 0.57 -14.80
CA PRO A 4 -13.24 1.98 -14.81
C PRO A 4 -12.69 2.60 -13.54
N LEU A 5 -12.34 3.88 -13.57
CA LEU A 5 -12.11 4.78 -12.42
C LEU A 5 -13.30 4.82 -11.42
N SER A 6 -14.18 3.87 -11.49
CA SER A 6 -15.28 3.63 -10.57
C SER A 6 -14.83 2.80 -9.36
N LEU A 7 -13.84 3.26 -8.60
CA LEU A 7 -14.03 3.21 -7.17
C LEU A 7 -15.22 4.15 -6.92
N LYS A 8 -16.43 3.61 -7.02
CA LYS A 8 -17.59 4.19 -6.36
C LYS A 8 -17.25 4.21 -4.87
N MET A 9 -16.58 5.25 -4.45
CA MET A 9 -16.62 5.67 -3.07
C MET A 9 -18.06 6.11 -2.85
N CYS A 10 -18.90 5.13 -2.50
CA CYS A 10 -20.11 5.41 -1.77
C CYS A 10 -19.69 6.33 -0.61
N GLY A 11 -20.34 7.48 -0.43
CA GLY A 11 -19.93 8.60 0.43
C GLY A 11 -19.85 8.33 1.93
N VAL A 12 -19.28 7.19 2.31
CA VAL A 12 -18.85 6.85 3.65
C VAL A 12 -17.34 6.68 3.58
N TYR A 13 -16.60 7.64 4.08
CA TYR A 13 -15.17 7.50 4.35
C TYR A 13 -15.01 6.42 5.42
N VAL A 14 -14.80 5.19 5.01
CA VAL A 14 -14.43 4.12 5.93
C VAL A 14 -12.92 4.26 6.16
N SER A 15 -12.55 4.79 7.31
CA SER A 15 -11.16 4.77 7.76
C SER A 15 -10.74 3.32 7.97
N GLN A 16 -9.65 2.89 7.34
CA GLN A 16 -9.06 1.58 7.54
C GLN A 16 -7.80 1.70 8.39
N LEU A 17 -7.70 0.90 9.43
CA LEU A 17 -6.52 0.81 10.27
C LEU A 17 -5.56 -0.23 9.71
N GLN A 18 -4.40 0.23 9.25
CA GLN A 18 -3.33 -0.62 8.77
C GLN A 18 -2.07 -0.43 9.61
N THR A 19 -1.44 -1.54 10.00
CA THR A 19 -0.17 -1.55 10.72
C THR A 19 0.74 -2.66 10.23
N LYS A 20 1.93 -2.78 10.80
CA LYS A 20 2.93 -3.79 10.43
C LYS A 20 3.50 -4.49 11.64
N TYR A 21 3.76 -5.79 11.48
CA TYR A 21 4.79 -6.45 12.28
C TYR A 21 6.13 -6.23 11.58
N THR A 22 7.09 -5.64 12.29
CA THR A 22 8.45 -5.38 11.80
C THR A 22 9.42 -6.19 12.64
N THR A 23 10.35 -6.90 11.99
CA THR A 23 11.42 -7.64 12.68
C THR A 23 12.43 -6.68 13.33
N PRO A 24 13.25 -7.11 14.31
CA PRO A 24 14.23 -6.24 14.99
C PRO A 24 15.15 -5.50 14.02
N ALA A 25 15.62 -6.14 12.97
CA ALA A 25 16.51 -5.54 11.96
C ALA A 25 15.88 -4.38 11.17
N GLY A 26 14.55 -4.22 11.20
CA GLY A 26 13.83 -3.22 10.41
C GLY A 26 13.31 -2.03 11.21
N GLN A 27 13.69 -1.86 12.48
CA GLN A 27 13.17 -0.80 13.34
C GLN A 27 14.18 -0.29 14.37
N ASP A 28 13.84 0.82 15.00
CA ASP A 28 14.59 1.39 16.13
C ASP A 28 14.38 0.54 17.38
N LEU A 29 15.47 -0.05 17.89
CA LEU A 29 15.45 -0.92 19.06
C LEU A 29 14.97 -0.21 20.32
N SER A 30 15.17 1.12 20.42
CA SER A 30 14.75 1.90 21.59
C SER A 30 13.22 2.08 21.70
N ASN A 31 12.51 1.85 20.59
CA ASN A 31 11.06 2.07 20.48
C ASN A 31 10.29 0.82 20.04
N MET A 32 10.88 -0.35 20.23
CA MET A 32 10.32 -1.63 19.83
C MET A 32 9.35 -2.17 20.90
N PRO A 33 8.17 -2.67 20.53
CA PRO A 33 7.16 -3.12 21.49
C PRO A 33 7.43 -4.48 22.13
N TYR A 34 8.49 -5.19 21.70
CA TYR A 34 8.83 -6.55 22.17
C TYR A 34 10.36 -6.68 22.36
N ASP A 35 10.77 -7.71 23.09
CA ASP A 35 12.18 -8.07 23.27
C ASP A 35 12.75 -8.66 21.95
N PRO A 36 13.82 -8.07 21.37
CA PRO A 36 14.43 -8.55 20.13
C PRO A 36 15.01 -9.97 20.24
N GLU A 37 15.40 -10.41 21.46
CA GLU A 37 15.98 -11.73 21.72
C GLU A 37 14.89 -12.79 22.01
N ALA A 38 13.63 -12.38 22.12
CA ALA A 38 12.53 -13.32 22.36
C ALA A 38 12.28 -14.22 21.13
N PRO A 39 11.72 -15.40 21.32
CA PRO A 39 11.27 -16.25 20.20
C PRO A 39 10.32 -15.50 19.25
N LEU A 40 10.35 -15.84 17.96
CA LEU A 40 9.56 -15.17 16.91
C LEU A 40 8.06 -15.10 17.23
N ASP A 41 7.50 -16.14 17.79
CA ASP A 41 6.09 -16.18 18.16
C ASP A 41 5.76 -15.20 19.29
N VAL A 42 6.66 -15.01 20.26
CA VAL A 42 6.52 -14.04 21.33
C VAL A 42 6.62 -12.62 20.77
N GLN A 43 7.60 -12.36 19.91
CA GLN A 43 7.75 -11.05 19.25
C GLN A 43 6.46 -10.66 18.49
N ILE A 44 5.93 -11.57 17.65
CA ILE A 44 4.72 -11.30 16.86
C ILE A 44 3.51 -11.07 17.77
N ARG A 45 3.29 -11.94 18.76
CA ARG A 45 2.14 -11.80 19.68
C ARG A 45 2.19 -10.47 20.45
N THR A 46 3.36 -10.10 20.95
CA THR A 46 3.54 -8.83 21.69
C THR A 46 3.31 -7.63 20.76
N SER A 47 3.83 -7.67 19.52
CA SER A 47 3.62 -6.60 18.54
C SER A 47 2.14 -6.46 18.16
N VAL A 48 1.44 -7.56 17.93
CA VAL A 48 0.00 -7.54 17.63
C VAL A 48 -0.80 -6.98 18.80
N ALA A 49 -0.51 -7.44 20.03
CA ALA A 49 -1.18 -6.94 21.23
C ALA A 49 -0.94 -5.42 21.43
N SER A 50 0.30 -4.94 21.21
CA SER A 50 0.62 -3.52 21.25
C SER A 50 -0.16 -2.72 20.18
N SER A 51 -0.22 -3.23 18.95
CA SER A 51 -0.98 -2.58 17.87
C SER A 51 -2.47 -2.50 18.19
N LEU A 52 -3.07 -3.59 18.67
CA LEU A 52 -4.49 -3.62 19.08
C LEU A 52 -4.78 -2.64 20.22
N LYS A 53 -3.84 -2.50 21.16
CA LYS A 53 -3.97 -1.53 22.25
C LYS A 53 -3.88 -0.09 21.78
N ASN A 54 -2.94 0.23 20.87
CA ASN A 54 -2.64 1.60 20.45
C ASN A 54 -3.60 2.12 19.38
N LEU A 55 -4.19 1.22 18.58
CA LEU A 55 -5.07 1.56 17.44
C LEU A 55 -6.56 1.29 17.74
N ARG A 56 -6.96 1.22 19.01
CA ARG A 56 -8.38 0.99 19.34
C ARG A 56 -9.25 2.17 18.95
N HIS A 57 -10.44 1.84 18.46
CA HIS A 57 -11.46 2.83 18.10
C HIS A 57 -12.10 3.50 19.32
N ASP A 58 -12.22 2.77 20.44
CA ASP A 58 -12.72 3.28 21.72
C ASP A 58 -11.72 2.92 22.82
N GLN A 59 -11.28 3.93 23.57
CA GLN A 59 -10.35 3.72 24.69
C GLN A 59 -11.00 2.98 25.88
N LYS A 60 -12.32 2.92 25.93
CA LYS A 60 -13.08 2.28 27.01
C LYS A 60 -13.37 0.80 26.77
N SER A 61 -13.25 0.31 25.54
CA SER A 61 -13.52 -1.08 25.17
C SER A 61 -12.24 -1.74 24.66
N GLU A 62 -11.64 -2.61 25.48
CA GLU A 62 -10.46 -3.40 25.07
C GLU A 62 -10.82 -4.59 24.16
N ASP A 63 -12.04 -5.10 24.28
CA ASP A 63 -12.48 -6.32 23.58
C ASP A 63 -12.88 -6.08 22.12
N ASP A 64 -13.27 -4.85 21.76
CA ASP A 64 -13.75 -4.51 20.40
C ASP A 64 -12.65 -4.00 19.47
N SER A 65 -11.38 -3.97 19.91
CA SER A 65 -10.30 -3.52 19.06
C SER A 65 -9.97 -4.54 17.95
N TYR A 66 -9.81 -4.04 16.74
CA TYR A 66 -9.39 -4.83 15.57
C TYR A 66 -8.49 -4.00 14.65
N ILE A 67 -7.82 -4.68 13.73
CA ILE A 67 -6.99 -4.11 12.69
C ILE A 67 -7.57 -4.54 11.34
N ASP A 68 -7.80 -3.59 10.42
CA ASP A 68 -8.33 -3.91 9.09
C ASP A 68 -7.30 -4.66 8.24
N CYS A 69 -6.04 -4.24 8.31
CA CYS A 69 -4.95 -4.92 7.61
C CYS A 69 -3.66 -4.92 8.43
N LEU A 70 -3.08 -6.08 8.66
CA LEU A 70 -1.75 -6.21 9.24
C LEU A 70 -0.78 -6.75 8.19
N LEU A 71 0.32 -6.02 7.97
CA LEU A 71 1.36 -6.44 7.04
C LEU A 71 2.56 -7.05 7.78
N LEU A 72 3.10 -8.11 7.22
CA LEU A 72 4.48 -8.49 7.48
C LEU A 72 5.38 -7.47 6.77
N HIS A 73 6.19 -6.72 7.53
CA HIS A 73 6.94 -5.56 7.00
C HIS A 73 7.95 -5.94 5.92
N SER A 74 8.51 -7.14 6.02
CA SER A 74 9.41 -7.73 5.03
C SER A 74 9.34 -9.25 5.14
N PRO A 75 9.66 -10.01 4.09
CA PRO A 75 9.97 -11.43 4.24
C PRO A 75 11.07 -11.63 5.27
N LEU A 76 11.02 -12.73 6.01
CA LEU A 76 12.10 -13.15 6.91
C LEU A 76 13.23 -13.79 6.07
N PRO A 77 14.42 -14.03 6.66
CA PRO A 77 15.59 -14.53 5.93
C PRO A 77 15.35 -15.82 5.13
N THR A 78 14.41 -16.66 5.56
CA THR A 78 14.03 -17.87 4.82
C THR A 78 12.53 -17.92 4.54
N SER A 79 12.14 -18.64 3.48
CA SER A 79 10.72 -18.89 3.17
C SER A 79 10.00 -19.59 4.31
N GLU A 80 10.66 -20.53 5.01
CA GLU A 80 10.07 -21.23 6.14
C GLU A 80 9.79 -20.30 7.32
N GLN A 81 10.72 -19.40 7.66
CA GLN A 81 10.52 -18.40 8.71
C GLN A 81 9.39 -17.43 8.33
N THR A 82 9.37 -16.99 7.06
CA THR A 82 8.30 -16.15 6.54
C THR A 82 6.93 -16.83 6.69
N LEU A 83 6.84 -18.09 6.32
CA LEU A 83 5.61 -18.86 6.43
C LEU A 83 5.24 -19.15 7.90
N GLN A 84 6.22 -19.37 8.78
CA GLN A 84 5.99 -19.53 10.22
C GLN A 84 5.37 -18.26 10.82
N ALA A 85 5.95 -17.08 10.51
CA ALA A 85 5.39 -15.79 10.92
C ALA A 85 3.97 -15.60 10.37
N TRP A 86 3.76 -15.91 9.10
CA TRP A 86 2.46 -15.81 8.44
C TRP A 86 1.40 -16.70 9.10
N ARG A 87 1.71 -17.96 9.34
CA ARG A 87 0.80 -18.93 10.02
C ARG A 87 0.39 -18.45 11.41
N LEU A 88 1.29 -17.78 12.12
CA LEU A 88 0.94 -17.20 13.41
C LEU A 88 -0.02 -16.02 13.25
N LEU A 89 0.22 -15.14 12.28
CA LEU A 89 -0.69 -14.03 11.99
C LEU A 89 -2.08 -14.52 11.52
N GLU A 90 -2.14 -15.63 10.77
CA GLU A 90 -3.40 -16.26 10.35
C GLU A 90 -4.32 -16.62 11.54
N THR A 91 -3.75 -16.90 12.72
CA THR A 91 -4.54 -17.24 13.92
C THR A 91 -5.39 -16.09 14.45
N TYR A 92 -5.10 -14.86 14.04
CA TYR A 92 -5.85 -13.66 14.41
C TYR A 92 -6.99 -13.32 13.44
N VAL A 93 -7.01 -13.98 12.27
CA VAL A 93 -7.99 -13.70 11.21
C VAL A 93 -9.20 -14.61 11.35
N PRO A 94 -10.43 -14.10 11.24
CA PRO A 94 -10.82 -12.70 10.99
C PRO A 94 -11.12 -11.87 12.26
N GLN A 95 -10.99 -12.44 13.46
CA GLN A 95 -11.54 -11.88 14.72
C GLN A 95 -10.86 -10.58 15.14
N LYS A 96 -9.53 -10.52 15.13
CA LYS A 96 -8.73 -9.37 15.55
C LYS A 96 -8.01 -8.68 14.39
N ILE A 97 -7.79 -9.39 13.29
CA ILE A 97 -7.21 -8.87 12.05
C ILE A 97 -8.12 -9.28 10.91
N ARG A 98 -8.60 -8.33 10.10
CA ARG A 98 -9.52 -8.64 9.00
C ARG A 98 -8.82 -9.18 7.77
N SER A 99 -7.63 -8.68 7.47
CA SER A 99 -6.83 -9.11 6.32
C SER A 99 -5.33 -9.05 6.61
N LEU A 100 -4.55 -9.85 5.88
CA LEU A 100 -3.10 -9.89 5.97
C LEU A 100 -2.48 -9.37 4.68
N GLY A 101 -1.31 -8.75 4.80
CA GLY A 101 -0.50 -8.30 3.68
C GLY A 101 0.99 -8.50 3.93
N ILE A 102 1.79 -8.25 2.91
CA ILE A 102 3.24 -8.32 2.99
C ILE A 102 3.86 -7.13 2.30
N SER A 103 4.97 -6.63 2.83
CA SER A 103 5.71 -5.50 2.26
C SER A 103 7.11 -5.92 1.85
N ASN A 104 7.75 -5.16 0.97
CA ASN A 104 9.12 -5.40 0.50
C ASN A 104 9.33 -6.83 -0.05
N VAL A 105 8.37 -7.32 -0.81
CA VAL A 105 8.34 -8.70 -1.31
C VAL A 105 8.66 -8.74 -2.81
N THR A 106 9.39 -9.77 -3.23
CA THR A 106 9.59 -10.07 -4.65
C THR A 106 8.52 -11.04 -5.17
N LEU A 107 8.31 -11.08 -6.48
CA LEU A 107 7.33 -11.98 -7.09
C LEU A 107 7.53 -13.47 -6.75
N PRO A 108 8.76 -14.03 -6.76
CA PRO A 108 8.96 -15.43 -6.36
C PRO A 108 8.53 -15.72 -4.91
N ILE A 109 8.86 -14.81 -3.98
CA ILE A 109 8.49 -14.97 -2.56
C ILE A 109 6.97 -14.84 -2.39
N LEU A 110 6.33 -13.89 -3.08
CA LEU A 110 4.87 -13.73 -3.03
C LEU A 110 4.16 -14.98 -3.57
N ARG A 111 4.65 -15.57 -4.66
CA ARG A 111 4.10 -16.81 -5.22
C ARG A 111 4.21 -17.99 -4.27
N ASP A 112 5.37 -18.16 -3.63
CA ASP A 112 5.57 -19.22 -2.62
C ASP A 112 4.62 -19.04 -1.44
N LEU A 113 4.54 -17.82 -0.90
CA LEU A 113 3.61 -17.50 0.18
C LEU A 113 2.15 -17.73 -0.24
N TRP A 114 1.76 -17.28 -1.43
CA TRP A 114 0.40 -17.47 -1.95
C TRP A 114 0.01 -18.94 -2.03
N LEU A 115 0.90 -19.79 -2.50
CA LEU A 115 0.64 -21.25 -2.61
C LEU A 115 0.46 -21.90 -1.24
N ARG A 116 1.28 -21.52 -0.25
CA ARG A 116 1.41 -22.21 1.05
C ARG A 116 0.55 -21.63 2.18
N ALA A 117 0.13 -20.37 2.08
CA ALA A 117 -0.71 -19.70 3.06
C ALA A 117 -2.15 -20.18 3.01
N LYS A 118 -2.81 -20.31 4.18
CA LYS A 118 -4.26 -20.55 4.29
C LYS A 118 -5.03 -19.25 4.03
N VAL A 119 -4.67 -18.19 4.73
CA VAL A 119 -5.18 -16.83 4.49
C VAL A 119 -4.27 -16.17 3.45
N LYS A 120 -4.82 -15.95 2.25
CA LYS A 120 -4.04 -15.36 1.16
C LYS A 120 -3.69 -13.90 1.44
N PRO A 121 -2.50 -13.41 1.01
CA PRO A 121 -2.20 -11.99 1.06
C PRO A 121 -3.27 -11.18 0.34
N ALA A 122 -3.89 -10.22 1.03
CA ALA A 122 -4.83 -9.28 0.46
C ALA A 122 -4.15 -7.99 -0.02
N VAL A 123 -2.97 -7.70 0.53
CA VAL A 123 -2.22 -6.47 0.25
C VAL A 123 -0.75 -6.82 0.02
N VAL A 124 -0.16 -6.21 -1.01
CA VAL A 124 1.29 -6.10 -1.22
C VAL A 124 1.65 -4.62 -1.17
N GLN A 125 2.67 -4.28 -0.38
CA GLN A 125 3.11 -2.89 -0.22
C GLN A 125 4.61 -2.77 -0.54
N ASN A 126 4.95 -2.23 -1.70
CA ASN A 126 6.33 -2.11 -2.15
C ASN A 126 6.73 -0.68 -2.52
N ARG A 127 8.05 -0.46 -2.67
CA ARG A 127 8.58 0.77 -3.25
C ARG A 127 8.19 0.82 -4.72
N PHE A 128 7.67 1.96 -5.13
CA PHE A 128 7.39 2.22 -6.53
C PHE A 128 8.50 3.10 -7.09
N TYR A 129 9.50 2.50 -7.73
CA TYR A 129 10.66 3.23 -8.22
C TYR A 129 11.41 2.46 -9.34
N PRO A 130 12.30 3.15 -10.11
CA PRO A 130 12.94 2.56 -11.29
C PRO A 130 13.77 1.32 -11.03
N ASP A 131 14.46 1.23 -9.88
CA ASP A 131 15.40 0.11 -9.59
C ASP A 131 14.71 -1.26 -9.52
N THR A 132 13.39 -1.29 -9.33
CA THR A 132 12.58 -2.52 -9.42
C THR A 132 11.71 -2.54 -10.68
N TYR A 133 12.02 -1.72 -11.69
CA TYR A 133 11.16 -1.56 -12.87
C TYR A 133 9.70 -1.28 -12.48
N HIS A 134 9.50 -0.47 -11.44
CA HIS A 134 8.19 -0.16 -10.87
C HIS A 134 7.34 -1.42 -10.55
N ASP A 135 7.99 -2.55 -10.26
CA ASP A 135 7.36 -3.84 -9.92
C ASP A 135 6.34 -4.36 -10.97
N VAL A 136 6.58 -4.14 -12.25
CA VAL A 136 5.61 -4.44 -13.34
C VAL A 136 5.03 -5.87 -13.24
N GLU A 137 5.91 -6.89 -13.18
CA GLU A 137 5.47 -8.29 -13.11
C GLU A 137 4.73 -8.60 -11.79
N LEU A 138 5.19 -8.03 -10.68
CA LEU A 138 4.57 -8.20 -9.38
C LEU A 138 3.19 -7.54 -9.34
N ARG A 139 3.04 -6.33 -9.88
CA ARG A 139 1.76 -5.63 -9.98
C ARG A 139 0.76 -6.39 -10.84
N GLU A 140 1.21 -6.93 -11.98
CA GLU A 140 0.36 -7.74 -12.84
C GLU A 140 -0.10 -9.03 -12.13
N TYR A 141 0.81 -9.71 -11.41
CA TYR A 141 0.43 -10.85 -10.58
C TYR A 141 -0.59 -10.47 -9.51
N CYS A 142 -0.38 -9.35 -8.81
CA CYS A 142 -1.33 -8.85 -7.81
C CYS A 142 -2.71 -8.60 -8.44
N ARG A 143 -2.75 -7.93 -9.58
CA ARG A 143 -4.00 -7.64 -10.31
C ARG A 143 -4.76 -8.91 -10.69
N LEU A 144 -4.08 -9.92 -11.22
CA LEU A 144 -4.66 -11.21 -11.61
C LEU A 144 -5.13 -12.03 -10.41
N SER A 145 -4.47 -11.88 -9.26
CA SER A 145 -4.78 -12.60 -8.03
C SER A 145 -5.76 -11.87 -7.10
N GLY A 146 -6.24 -10.67 -7.48
CA GLY A 146 -7.11 -9.86 -6.63
C GLY A 146 -6.42 -9.28 -5.39
N ILE A 147 -5.08 -9.12 -5.43
CA ILE A 147 -4.27 -8.53 -4.37
C ILE A 147 -4.18 -7.03 -4.60
N MET A 148 -4.44 -6.22 -3.58
CA MET A 148 -4.25 -4.78 -3.64
C MET A 148 -2.76 -4.45 -3.59
N TYR A 149 -2.25 -3.77 -4.62
CA TYR A 149 -0.88 -3.25 -4.61
C TYR A 149 -0.87 -1.82 -4.05
N GLN A 150 -0.07 -1.60 -3.01
CA GLN A 150 0.16 -0.29 -2.40
C GLN A 150 1.58 0.17 -2.69
N SER A 151 1.73 1.42 -3.13
CA SER A 151 3.04 2.02 -3.43
C SER A 151 3.48 2.97 -2.32
N PHE A 152 4.73 2.85 -1.87
CA PHE A 152 5.40 3.88 -1.09
C PHE A 152 6.62 4.42 -1.84
N TRP A 153 7.16 5.58 -1.41
CA TRP A 153 8.18 6.34 -2.14
C TRP A 153 7.74 6.80 -3.54
N THR A 154 6.47 6.80 -3.80
CA THR A 154 5.90 7.16 -5.11
C THR A 154 6.35 8.54 -5.59
N LEU A 155 6.48 9.50 -4.68
CA LEU A 155 6.99 10.84 -5.00
C LEU A 155 8.51 10.89 -4.92
N THR A 156 9.08 10.53 -3.77
CA THR A 156 10.50 10.73 -3.46
C THR A 156 11.42 9.78 -4.22
N GLY A 157 10.94 8.59 -4.58
CA GLY A 157 11.67 7.61 -5.39
C GLY A 157 11.65 7.90 -6.90
N ASN A 158 10.87 8.89 -7.35
CA ASN A 158 10.64 9.13 -8.79
C ASN A 158 10.86 10.58 -9.24
N PRO A 159 12.02 11.21 -8.97
CA PRO A 159 12.25 12.61 -9.33
C PRO A 159 12.23 12.86 -10.86
N VAL A 160 12.61 11.85 -11.66
CA VAL A 160 12.56 11.93 -13.13
C VAL A 160 11.11 11.81 -13.62
N LEU A 161 10.38 10.83 -13.10
CA LEU A 161 8.98 10.59 -13.45
C LEU A 161 8.10 11.80 -13.08
N LEU A 162 8.35 12.44 -11.94
CA LEU A 162 7.66 13.64 -11.51
C LEU A 162 7.76 14.79 -12.54
N LYS A 163 8.89 14.88 -13.24
CA LYS A 163 9.15 15.92 -14.26
C LYS A 163 8.82 15.47 -15.68
N SER A 164 8.22 14.29 -15.84
CA SER A 164 7.90 13.73 -17.16
C SER A 164 6.81 14.54 -17.88
N LYS A 165 6.78 14.40 -19.21
CA LYS A 165 5.80 15.10 -20.06
C LYS A 165 4.35 14.79 -19.66
N PRO A 166 3.92 13.50 -19.44
CA PRO A 166 2.55 13.21 -19.06
C PRO A 166 2.15 13.82 -17.72
N VAL A 167 3.04 13.78 -16.71
CA VAL A 167 2.78 14.41 -15.40
C VAL A 167 2.60 15.92 -15.55
N ALA A 168 3.50 16.59 -16.27
CA ALA A 168 3.40 18.03 -16.52
C ALA A 168 2.16 18.41 -17.35
N ALA A 169 1.79 17.59 -18.33
CA ALA A 169 0.59 17.81 -19.15
C ALA A 169 -0.69 17.71 -18.31
N LEU A 170 -0.79 16.70 -17.44
CA LEU A 170 -1.94 16.52 -16.56
C LEU A 170 -2.02 17.66 -15.53
N ALA A 171 -0.92 17.99 -14.88
CA ALA A 171 -0.85 19.09 -13.90
C ALA A 171 -1.33 20.40 -14.51
N LYS A 172 -0.85 20.73 -15.71
CA LYS A 172 -1.28 21.94 -16.45
C LYS A 172 -2.76 21.90 -16.82
N ALA A 173 -3.24 20.76 -17.31
CA ALA A 173 -4.63 20.62 -17.79
C ALA A 173 -5.65 20.73 -16.65
N THR A 174 -5.29 20.28 -15.45
CA THR A 174 -6.17 20.26 -14.28
C THR A 174 -5.87 21.37 -13.27
N ASN A 175 -4.81 22.15 -13.51
CA ASN A 175 -4.32 23.20 -12.59
C ASN A 175 -4.11 22.65 -11.18
N VAL A 176 -3.31 21.58 -11.08
CA VAL A 176 -2.83 21.00 -9.82
C VAL A 176 -1.30 20.95 -9.80
N GLU A 177 -0.72 20.72 -8.63
CA GLU A 177 0.72 20.54 -8.48
C GLU A 177 1.19 19.22 -9.10
N LEU A 178 2.48 19.16 -9.51
CA LEU A 178 3.07 17.96 -10.11
C LEU A 178 2.94 16.69 -9.24
N PRO A 179 3.13 16.74 -7.91
CA PRO A 179 2.93 15.57 -7.05
C PRO A 179 1.53 14.98 -7.16
N ILE A 180 0.50 15.82 -7.20
CA ILE A 180 -0.90 15.41 -7.30
C ILE A 180 -1.17 14.73 -8.65
N ALA A 181 -0.65 15.33 -9.75
CA ALA A 181 -0.77 14.73 -11.08
C ALA A 181 -0.05 13.38 -11.17
N LEU A 182 1.13 13.24 -10.55
CA LEU A 182 1.84 11.97 -10.46
C LEU A 182 1.02 10.93 -9.69
N TYR A 183 0.51 11.28 -8.52
CA TYR A 183 -0.33 10.37 -7.73
C TYR A 183 -1.57 9.93 -8.51
N ALA A 184 -2.24 10.85 -9.18
CA ALA A 184 -3.42 10.52 -9.99
C ALA A 184 -3.11 9.52 -11.11
N LEU A 185 -1.99 9.69 -11.83
CA LEU A 185 -1.56 8.78 -12.89
C LEU A 185 -1.15 7.41 -12.34
N VAL A 186 -0.49 7.35 -11.18
CA VAL A 186 -0.16 6.08 -10.52
C VAL A 186 -1.42 5.38 -10.01
N MET A 187 -2.37 6.12 -9.43
CA MET A 187 -3.66 5.56 -8.98
C MET A 187 -4.49 5.01 -10.16
N ASP A 188 -4.41 5.62 -11.33
CA ASP A 188 -5.08 5.14 -12.55
C ASP A 188 -4.53 3.79 -13.05
N GLN A 189 -3.29 3.41 -12.65
CA GLN A 189 -2.75 2.07 -12.88
C GLN A 189 -3.34 1.00 -11.94
N GLY A 190 -4.33 1.35 -11.10
CA GLY A 190 -4.90 0.44 -10.09
C GLY A 190 -4.05 0.30 -8.83
N ILE A 191 -3.14 1.23 -8.59
CA ILE A 191 -2.23 1.25 -7.45
C ILE A 191 -2.79 2.15 -6.34
N VAL A 192 -2.76 1.69 -5.10
CA VAL A 192 -3.06 2.53 -3.94
C VAL A 192 -1.79 3.27 -3.53
N VAL A 193 -1.78 4.58 -3.66
CA VAL A 193 -0.64 5.41 -3.31
C VAL A 193 -0.63 5.73 -1.82
N LEU A 194 0.48 5.42 -1.15
CA LEU A 194 0.72 5.87 0.22
C LEU A 194 1.47 7.19 0.19
N ASN A 195 0.84 8.22 0.72
CA ASN A 195 1.45 9.53 0.91
C ASN A 195 1.78 9.72 2.39
N GLY A 196 3.00 10.17 2.67
CA GLY A 196 3.47 10.51 4.02
C GLY A 196 3.62 12.02 4.16
N SER A 197 2.66 12.68 4.81
CA SER A 197 2.73 14.10 5.14
C SER A 197 2.36 14.32 6.60
N THR A 198 3.08 15.23 7.27
CA THR A 198 2.71 15.76 8.59
C THR A 198 1.93 17.07 8.49
N SER A 199 1.78 17.61 7.28
CA SER A 199 1.02 18.84 7.01
C SER A 199 -0.43 18.52 6.67
N THR A 200 -1.35 18.99 7.50
CA THR A 200 -2.80 18.90 7.23
C THR A 200 -3.19 19.63 5.95
N GLU A 201 -2.48 20.73 5.63
CA GLU A 201 -2.71 21.49 4.40
C GLU A 201 -2.35 20.67 3.17
N HIS A 202 -1.17 20.04 3.15
CA HIS A 202 -0.78 19.14 2.06
C HIS A 202 -1.74 17.97 1.90
N MET A 203 -2.14 17.32 3.01
CA MET A 203 -3.11 16.22 2.96
C MET A 203 -4.44 16.64 2.35
N ARG A 204 -4.93 17.83 2.69
CA ARG A 204 -6.18 18.37 2.11
C ARG A 204 -5.99 18.71 0.63
N ALA A 205 -4.89 19.38 0.26
CA ALA A 205 -4.58 19.73 -1.12
C ALA A 205 -4.47 18.49 -2.02
N ASP A 206 -3.87 17.40 -1.52
CA ASP A 206 -3.78 16.13 -2.25
C ASP A 206 -5.17 15.54 -2.51
N LEU A 207 -6.05 15.49 -1.50
CA LEU A 207 -7.40 14.95 -1.66
C LEU A 207 -8.24 15.78 -2.63
N GLU A 208 -8.25 17.10 -2.46
CA GLU A 208 -8.98 18.03 -3.33
C GLU A 208 -8.44 18.00 -4.76
N GLY A 209 -7.10 17.94 -4.91
CA GLY A 209 -6.45 17.90 -6.20
C GLY A 209 -6.69 16.58 -6.96
N ILE A 210 -6.66 15.43 -6.28
CA ILE A 210 -7.02 14.14 -6.87
C ILE A 210 -8.48 14.14 -7.34
N GLN A 211 -9.39 14.69 -6.55
CA GLN A 211 -10.80 14.81 -6.94
C GLN A 211 -10.96 15.67 -8.20
N LYS A 212 -10.25 16.80 -8.26
CA LYS A 212 -10.23 17.70 -9.42
C LYS A 212 -9.71 17.03 -10.70
N VAL A 213 -8.63 16.23 -10.57
CA VAL A 213 -8.12 15.43 -11.69
C VAL A 213 -9.16 14.43 -12.18
N ARG A 214 -9.84 13.75 -11.26
CA ARG A 214 -10.88 12.77 -11.59
C ARG A 214 -12.04 13.40 -12.39
N GLU A 215 -12.58 14.50 -11.90
CA GLU A 215 -13.67 15.25 -12.55
C GLU A 215 -13.26 15.73 -13.95
N TRP A 216 -12.02 16.21 -14.08
CA TRP A 216 -11.49 16.61 -15.38
C TRP A 216 -11.34 15.41 -16.33
N ALA A 217 -10.82 14.28 -15.84
CA ALA A 217 -10.64 13.06 -16.64
C ALA A 217 -11.99 12.52 -17.17
N GLU A 218 -13.03 12.52 -16.34
CA GLU A 218 -14.39 12.14 -16.72
C GLU A 218 -14.92 13.02 -17.85
N SER A 219 -14.64 14.33 -17.79
CA SER A 219 -15.10 15.30 -18.80
C SER A 219 -14.21 15.36 -20.05
N ASN A 220 -12.98 14.81 -20.00
CA ASN A 220 -11.96 14.89 -21.05
C ASN A 220 -11.34 13.53 -21.39
N GLN A 221 -12.13 12.47 -21.43
CA GLN A 221 -11.68 11.07 -21.53
C GLN A 221 -10.57 10.84 -22.56
N LYS A 222 -10.74 11.26 -23.81
CA LYS A 222 -9.73 11.06 -24.88
C LYS A 222 -8.39 11.72 -24.57
N LYS A 223 -8.41 12.92 -23.95
CA LYS A 223 -7.17 13.64 -23.58
C LYS A 223 -6.50 12.94 -22.40
N PHE A 224 -7.28 12.47 -21.43
CA PHE A 224 -6.77 11.74 -20.30
C PHE A 224 -6.17 10.40 -20.74
N GLU A 225 -6.83 9.65 -21.60
CA GLU A 225 -6.32 8.41 -22.19
C GLU A 225 -4.96 8.59 -22.86
N TYR A 226 -4.79 9.64 -23.65
CA TYR A 226 -3.50 9.92 -24.28
C TYR A 226 -2.40 10.18 -23.24
N ILE A 227 -2.67 11.02 -22.22
CA ILE A 227 -1.71 11.31 -21.14
C ILE A 227 -1.39 10.04 -20.32
N ARG A 228 -2.40 9.26 -20.01
CA ARG A 228 -2.29 7.99 -19.29
C ARG A 228 -1.43 6.98 -20.04
N ASP A 229 -1.65 6.83 -21.35
CA ASP A 229 -0.94 5.86 -22.18
C ASP A 229 0.55 6.23 -22.28
N ASP A 230 0.86 7.52 -22.46
CA ASP A 230 2.25 8.02 -22.38
C ASP A 230 2.88 7.75 -21.01
N PHE A 231 2.13 7.91 -19.92
CA PHE A 231 2.62 7.62 -18.56
C PHE A 231 2.82 6.12 -18.35
N SER A 232 1.87 5.30 -18.77
CA SER A 232 1.93 3.85 -18.66
C SER A 232 3.17 3.28 -19.34
N TYR A 233 3.57 3.83 -20.48
CA TYR A 233 4.80 3.47 -21.15
C TYR A 233 6.05 3.72 -20.29
N LEU A 234 6.09 4.80 -19.51
CA LEU A 234 7.23 5.14 -18.65
C LEU A 234 7.39 4.22 -17.43
N VAL A 235 6.30 3.57 -16.98
CA VAL A 235 6.30 2.70 -15.79
C VAL A 235 6.10 1.22 -16.14
N ALA A 236 6.14 0.88 -17.42
CA ALA A 236 6.05 -0.48 -17.92
C ALA A 236 7.41 -1.12 -18.23
N TRP A 237 8.51 -0.36 -18.10
CA TRP A 237 9.87 -0.77 -18.44
C TRP A 237 10.85 -0.48 -17.30
#